data_98c0d07598af1573211d869142a069ea
#
_entry.id   98c0d07598af1573211d869142a069ea
#
_cell.length_a   1.000
_cell.length_b   1.000
_cell.length_c   1.000
_cell.angle_alpha   90.00
_cell.angle_beta   90.00
_cell.angle_gamma   90.00
#
_symmetry.space_group_name_H-M   'P 1'
#
loop_
_entity.id
_entity.type
_entity.pdbx_description
1 polymer ?
#
loop_
_entity_poly.entity_id
_entity_poly.type
_entity_poly.pdbx_seq_one_letter_code
_entity_poly.pdbx_strand_id
1 'polypeptide(L)'
;LKMMLSPARLEHEWTETVLQTAANTIGGGRHHNLREVLDAIAALGHDDENPDLRTCARSVHQELSMMADLAEARVLFPERGTTVEPEDIVDNTTRLTVLTMPGLQLPPTGTDPSQWTPQQRMAGPLMHMAAWLANRLVYELPRFERKVLFLDENKYLEQTGAGRTLNLRIARDSRKYKVRALVCSQLPDDYLGVDGSDDKSALTYEVIIGDLGGNTHAIDGALKLLNLPSGEGYEALLADLGGGGEDTLDEDTDTDHLDQARRFIVKMADDIELIRSDWTHFVHLAHVFAALDS
;
A
#
# COMPACT_ATOMS: atom_id res chain seq x y z
N LEU A 1 -5.66 -16.58 1.21
CA LEU A 1 -6.52 -17.22 0.20
C LEU A 1 -7.93 -16.60 0.15
N LYS A 2 -8.61 -16.36 1.28
CA LYS A 2 -9.95 -15.74 1.27
C LYS A 2 -10.04 -14.48 0.44
N MET A 3 -9.04 -13.61 0.52
CA MET A 3 -9.01 -12.34 -0.23
C MET A 3 -8.95 -12.52 -1.76
N MET A 4 -8.65 -13.72 -2.25
CA MET A 4 -8.57 -14.05 -3.68
C MET A 4 -9.89 -14.57 -4.24
N LEU A 5 -10.81 -15.01 -3.38
CA LEU A 5 -12.08 -15.59 -3.78
C LEU A 5 -13.13 -14.51 -4.05
N SER A 6 -14.03 -14.79 -4.97
CA SER A 6 -15.18 -13.93 -5.24
C SER A 6 -16.14 -13.87 -4.04
N PRO A 7 -16.90 -12.77 -3.87
CA PRO A 7 -17.89 -12.64 -2.81
C PRO A 7 -18.88 -13.82 -2.79
N ALA A 8 -19.41 -14.21 -3.93
CA ALA A 8 -20.32 -15.34 -4.04
C ALA A 8 -19.71 -16.66 -3.55
N ARG A 9 -18.38 -16.82 -3.73
CA ARG A 9 -17.68 -17.99 -3.22
C ARG A 9 -17.49 -17.91 -1.71
N LEU A 10 -17.20 -16.74 -1.17
CA LEU A 10 -17.02 -16.51 0.27
C LEU A 10 -18.31 -16.72 1.07
N GLU A 11 -19.46 -16.44 0.47
CA GLU A 11 -20.78 -16.63 1.10
C GLU A 11 -21.24 -18.09 1.10
N HIS A 12 -20.58 -18.97 0.34
CA HIS A 12 -20.95 -20.38 0.30
C HIS A 12 -20.56 -21.08 1.60
N GLU A 13 -21.52 -21.78 2.23
CA GLU A 13 -21.42 -22.37 3.58
C GLU A 13 -20.19 -23.27 3.80
N TRP A 14 -19.74 -23.98 2.77
CA TRP A 14 -18.61 -24.92 2.85
C TRP A 14 -17.24 -24.28 2.56
N THR A 15 -17.17 -23.05 2.08
CA THR A 15 -15.89 -22.44 1.70
C THR A 15 -14.91 -22.32 2.87
N GLU A 16 -15.39 -21.88 4.03
CA GLU A 16 -14.56 -21.81 5.23
C GLU A 16 -14.04 -23.17 5.64
N THR A 17 -14.90 -24.19 5.63
CA THR A 17 -14.54 -25.57 5.97
C THR A 17 -13.49 -26.13 5.01
N VAL A 18 -13.64 -25.92 3.69
CA VAL A 18 -12.66 -26.34 2.69
C VAL A 18 -11.28 -25.72 2.95
N LEU A 19 -11.23 -24.40 3.16
CA LEU A 19 -9.96 -23.70 3.40
C LEU A 19 -9.30 -24.14 4.71
N GLN A 20 -10.09 -24.31 5.77
CA GLN A 20 -9.59 -24.73 7.08
C GLN A 20 -9.10 -26.18 7.05
N THR A 21 -9.84 -27.08 6.40
CA THR A 21 -9.47 -28.49 6.30
C THR A 21 -8.19 -28.65 5.48
N ALA A 22 -8.08 -27.93 4.34
CA ALA A 22 -6.85 -27.93 3.54
C ALA A 22 -5.64 -27.42 4.33
N ALA A 23 -5.80 -26.31 5.07
CA ALA A 23 -4.75 -25.77 5.91
C ALA A 23 -4.32 -26.75 7.01
N ASN A 24 -5.26 -27.44 7.63
CA ASN A 24 -4.97 -28.44 8.66
C ASN A 24 -4.28 -29.69 8.09
N THR A 25 -4.61 -30.09 6.85
CA THR A 25 -4.03 -31.26 6.18
C THR A 25 -2.53 -31.09 5.92
N ILE A 26 -2.09 -29.90 5.55
CA ILE A 26 -0.65 -29.62 5.33
C ILE A 26 0.14 -29.49 6.66
N GLY A 27 -0.56 -29.30 7.77
CA GLY A 27 0.04 -29.24 9.11
C GLY A 27 0.72 -27.92 9.44
N GLY A 28 1.24 -27.82 10.69
CA GLY A 28 1.88 -26.61 11.22
C GLY A 28 3.40 -26.51 10.94
N GLY A 29 3.90 -27.08 9.87
CA GLY A 29 5.33 -27.02 9.50
C GLY A 29 5.75 -25.60 9.07
N ARG A 30 7.06 -25.31 9.16
CA ARG A 30 7.59 -23.96 8.92
C ARG A 30 7.73 -23.56 7.44
N HIS A 31 7.55 -24.50 6.51
CA HIS A 31 7.96 -24.30 5.09
C HIS A 31 6.84 -24.63 4.09
N HIS A 32 5.59 -24.32 4.43
CA HIS A 32 4.47 -24.54 3.52
C HIS A 32 4.22 -23.29 2.66
N ASN A 33 3.99 -23.50 1.36
CA ASN A 33 3.61 -22.46 0.44
C ASN A 33 2.12 -22.59 0.03
N LEU A 34 1.58 -21.56 -0.61
CA LEU A 34 0.17 -21.58 -0.99
C LEU A 34 -0.17 -22.62 -2.08
N ARG A 35 0.82 -23.14 -2.84
CA ARG A 35 0.58 -24.24 -3.79
C ARG A 35 0.25 -25.54 -3.07
N GLU A 36 0.90 -25.81 -1.95
CA GLU A 36 0.57 -27.00 -1.17
C GLU A 36 -0.86 -26.95 -0.61
N VAL A 37 -1.31 -25.75 -0.20
CA VAL A 37 -2.71 -25.58 0.20
C VAL A 37 -3.65 -25.80 -0.98
N LEU A 38 -3.27 -25.32 -2.16
CA LEU A 38 -4.05 -25.54 -3.38
C LEU A 38 -4.16 -27.02 -3.74
N ASP A 39 -3.04 -27.76 -3.63
CA ASP A 39 -3.01 -29.21 -3.84
C ASP A 39 -3.88 -29.94 -2.80
N ALA A 40 -3.88 -29.54 -1.54
CA ALA A 40 -4.76 -30.09 -0.51
C ALA A 40 -6.25 -29.82 -0.80
N ILE A 41 -6.59 -28.62 -1.30
CA ILE A 41 -7.96 -28.31 -1.75
C ILE A 41 -8.36 -29.21 -2.93
N ALA A 42 -7.45 -29.46 -3.87
CA ALA A 42 -7.69 -30.37 -5.00
C ALA A 42 -7.99 -31.79 -4.51
N ALA A 43 -7.22 -32.28 -3.54
CA ALA A 43 -7.44 -33.60 -2.93
C ALA A 43 -8.82 -33.70 -2.27
N LEU A 44 -9.23 -32.69 -1.50
CA LEU A 44 -10.59 -32.62 -0.93
C LEU A 44 -11.68 -32.68 -2.01
N GLY A 45 -11.44 -32.07 -3.17
CA GLY A 45 -12.34 -32.12 -4.30
C GLY A 45 -12.50 -33.50 -4.93
N HIS A 46 -11.60 -34.46 -4.66
CA HIS A 46 -11.63 -35.83 -5.17
C HIS A 46 -12.04 -36.85 -4.11
N ASP A 47 -11.48 -36.77 -2.93
CA ASP A 47 -11.44 -37.90 -1.98
C ASP A 47 -12.38 -37.73 -0.77
N ASP A 48 -12.93 -36.53 -0.55
CA ASP A 48 -13.82 -36.32 0.60
C ASP A 48 -15.12 -37.08 0.47
N GLU A 49 -15.61 -37.64 1.58
CA GLU A 49 -16.85 -38.45 1.63
C GLU A 49 -18.09 -37.55 1.42
N ASN A 50 -18.04 -36.30 1.84
CA ASN A 50 -19.14 -35.35 1.72
C ASN A 50 -19.25 -34.79 0.31
N PRO A 51 -20.31 -35.05 -0.49
CA PRO A 51 -20.46 -34.60 -1.86
C PRO A 51 -20.54 -33.07 -1.98
N ASP A 52 -21.10 -32.36 -1.00
CA ASP A 52 -21.26 -30.93 -1.01
C ASP A 52 -19.89 -30.25 -0.78
N LEU A 53 -19.11 -30.78 0.16
CA LEU A 53 -17.77 -30.34 0.43
C LEU A 53 -16.87 -30.56 -0.80
N ARG A 54 -16.95 -31.74 -1.45
CA ARG A 54 -16.22 -32.02 -2.70
C ARG A 54 -16.55 -31.01 -3.82
N THR A 55 -17.85 -30.71 -3.99
CA THR A 55 -18.29 -29.78 -5.04
C THR A 55 -17.79 -28.37 -4.74
N CYS A 56 -17.86 -27.92 -3.50
CA CYS A 56 -17.30 -26.64 -3.08
C CYS A 56 -15.78 -26.61 -3.26
N ALA A 57 -15.05 -27.65 -2.83
CA ALA A 57 -13.61 -27.74 -2.95
C ALA A 57 -13.13 -27.63 -4.42
N ARG A 58 -13.81 -28.33 -5.36
CA ARG A 58 -13.50 -28.20 -6.79
C ARG A 58 -13.66 -26.77 -7.29
N SER A 59 -14.74 -26.11 -6.89
CA SER A 59 -15.01 -24.74 -7.32
C SER A 59 -13.99 -23.73 -6.71
N VAL A 60 -13.63 -23.90 -5.44
CA VAL A 60 -12.60 -23.11 -4.75
C VAL A 60 -11.24 -23.34 -5.42
N HIS A 61 -10.90 -24.61 -5.68
CA HIS A 61 -9.66 -24.97 -6.36
C HIS A 61 -9.57 -24.32 -7.76
N GLN A 62 -10.64 -24.41 -8.56
CA GLN A 62 -10.67 -23.81 -9.89
C GLN A 62 -10.41 -22.30 -9.84
N GLU A 63 -11.10 -21.57 -8.94
CA GLU A 63 -10.95 -20.14 -8.83
C GLU A 63 -9.54 -19.75 -8.36
N LEU A 64 -9.00 -20.42 -7.34
CA LEU A 64 -7.65 -20.15 -6.84
C LEU A 64 -6.55 -20.57 -7.84
N SER A 65 -6.77 -21.63 -8.64
CA SER A 65 -5.83 -22.01 -9.69
C SER A 65 -5.71 -20.92 -10.76
N MET A 66 -6.84 -20.35 -11.19
CA MET A 66 -6.82 -19.20 -12.11
C MET A 66 -6.04 -18.02 -11.54
N MET A 67 -6.15 -17.77 -10.23
CA MET A 67 -5.39 -16.72 -9.56
C MET A 67 -3.90 -17.06 -9.49
N ALA A 68 -3.56 -18.33 -9.20
CA ALA A 68 -2.17 -18.79 -9.10
C ALA A 68 -1.40 -18.75 -10.43
N ASP A 69 -2.12 -18.74 -11.58
CA ASP A 69 -1.54 -18.65 -12.90
C ASP A 69 -1.23 -17.22 -13.35
N LEU A 70 -1.68 -16.20 -12.58
CA LEU A 70 -1.34 -14.81 -12.85
C LEU A 70 0.17 -14.56 -12.64
N ALA A 71 0.76 -13.71 -13.47
CA ALA A 71 2.19 -13.37 -13.36
C ALA A 71 2.50 -12.73 -11.99
N GLU A 72 1.61 -11.88 -11.49
CA GLU A 72 1.71 -11.19 -10.21
C GLU A 72 1.62 -12.14 -9.01
N ALA A 73 0.97 -13.28 -9.20
CA ALA A 73 0.76 -14.26 -8.13
C ALA A 73 2.01 -15.11 -7.81
N ARG A 74 3.06 -15.06 -8.63
CA ARG A 74 4.26 -15.91 -8.46
C ARG A 74 4.92 -15.79 -7.09
N VAL A 75 4.88 -14.63 -6.49
CA VAL A 75 5.44 -14.41 -5.14
C VAL A 75 4.63 -15.13 -4.06
N LEU A 76 3.32 -15.31 -4.25
CA LEU A 76 2.43 -16.01 -3.33
C LEU A 76 2.36 -17.52 -3.63
N PHE A 77 2.51 -17.87 -4.90
CA PHE A 77 2.48 -19.23 -5.41
C PHE A 77 3.81 -19.58 -6.12
N PRO A 78 4.92 -19.67 -5.37
CA PRO A 78 6.22 -20.02 -5.95
C PRO A 78 6.19 -21.40 -6.57
N GLU A 79 7.18 -21.72 -7.40
CA GLU A 79 7.31 -23.04 -7.99
C GLU A 79 7.45 -24.11 -6.91
N ARG A 80 6.98 -25.33 -7.20
CA ARG A 80 7.07 -26.45 -6.25
C ARG A 80 8.54 -26.75 -5.93
N GLY A 81 8.80 -26.91 -4.64
CA GLY A 81 10.17 -27.14 -4.14
C GLY A 81 10.99 -25.87 -3.93
N THR A 82 10.46 -24.70 -4.24
CA THR A 82 11.06 -23.44 -3.84
C THR A 82 10.75 -23.19 -2.36
N THR A 83 11.74 -23.24 -1.52
CA THR A 83 11.67 -22.75 -0.14
C THR A 83 12.32 -21.39 -0.07
N VAL A 84 11.63 -20.42 0.49
CA VAL A 84 12.18 -19.10 0.82
C VAL A 84 12.30 -19.08 2.34
N GLU A 85 13.53 -19.13 2.84
CA GLU A 85 13.75 -18.99 4.26
C GLU A 85 13.44 -17.55 4.69
N PRO A 86 12.82 -17.35 5.88
CA PRO A 86 12.54 -15.99 6.38
C PRO A 86 13.80 -15.12 6.46
N GLU A 87 14.95 -15.73 6.68
CA GLU A 87 16.26 -15.08 6.75
C GLU A 87 16.72 -14.55 5.38
N ASP A 88 16.30 -15.19 4.29
CA ASP A 88 16.62 -14.74 2.91
C ASP A 88 15.87 -13.47 2.52
N ILE A 89 14.73 -13.21 3.16
CA ILE A 89 13.92 -12.00 2.90
C ILE A 89 14.44 -10.80 3.69
N VAL A 90 15.03 -11.04 4.86
CA VAL A 90 15.53 -10.02 5.78
C VAL A 90 17.04 -10.15 5.92
N ASP A 91 17.76 -9.67 4.91
CA ASP A 91 19.19 -9.51 5.03
C ASP A 91 19.50 -8.29 5.91
N ASN A 92 19.97 -8.55 7.13
CA ASN A 92 20.37 -7.51 8.09
C ASN A 92 21.56 -6.66 7.61
N THR A 93 22.19 -7.02 6.51
CA THR A 93 23.29 -6.25 5.89
C THR A 93 22.77 -5.24 4.88
N THR A 94 21.55 -5.41 4.38
CA THR A 94 20.95 -4.54 3.38
C THR A 94 20.47 -3.24 4.02
N ARG A 95 21.02 -2.11 3.58
CA ARG A 95 20.69 -0.78 4.09
C ARG A 95 19.40 -0.19 3.50
N LEU A 96 19.02 -0.63 2.32
CA LEU A 96 17.82 -0.19 1.59
C LEU A 96 17.10 -1.40 1.03
N THR A 97 15.84 -1.55 1.40
CA THR A 97 14.94 -2.54 0.83
C THR A 97 13.79 -1.80 0.14
N VAL A 98 13.58 -2.08 -1.13
CA VAL A 98 12.49 -1.48 -1.93
C VAL A 98 11.53 -2.59 -2.32
N LEU A 99 10.27 -2.44 -1.92
CA LEU A 99 9.18 -3.33 -2.29
C LEU A 99 8.39 -2.68 -3.43
N THR A 100 8.60 -3.16 -4.64
CA THR A 100 7.87 -2.70 -5.83
C THR A 100 6.85 -3.73 -6.27
N MET A 101 5.70 -3.26 -6.75
CA MET A 101 4.62 -4.10 -7.25
C MET A 101 4.24 -3.66 -8.68
N PRO A 102 5.13 -3.87 -9.67
CA PRO A 102 4.87 -3.44 -11.03
C PRO A 102 3.67 -4.21 -11.60
N GLY A 103 2.81 -3.51 -12.34
CA GLY A 103 1.63 -4.11 -12.97
C GLY A 103 0.47 -4.40 -12.01
N LEU A 104 0.55 -4.00 -10.74
CA LEU A 104 -0.54 -4.19 -9.79
C LEU A 104 -1.77 -3.40 -10.24
N GLN A 105 -2.87 -4.11 -10.52
CA GLN A 105 -4.15 -3.51 -10.90
C GLN A 105 -5.02 -3.36 -9.66
N LEU A 106 -5.12 -2.13 -9.17
CA LEU A 106 -5.99 -1.83 -8.03
C LEU A 106 -7.45 -1.70 -8.50
N PRO A 107 -8.42 -2.20 -7.71
CA PRO A 107 -9.83 -1.99 -8.04
C PRO A 107 -10.19 -0.51 -7.94
N PRO A 108 -11.00 0.03 -8.86
CA PRO A 108 -11.47 1.40 -8.78
C PRO A 108 -12.25 1.65 -7.47
N THR A 109 -12.08 2.83 -6.91
CA THR A 109 -12.78 3.21 -5.67
C THR A 109 -14.30 3.13 -5.86
N GLY A 110 -14.99 2.48 -4.92
CA GLY A 110 -16.45 2.34 -4.95
C GLY A 110 -16.99 1.25 -5.89
N THR A 111 -16.12 0.48 -6.55
CA THR A 111 -16.55 -0.65 -7.38
C THR A 111 -16.91 -1.86 -6.51
N ASP A 112 -18.05 -2.48 -6.81
CA ASP A 112 -18.48 -3.71 -6.13
C ASP A 112 -17.44 -4.83 -6.32
N PRO A 113 -16.97 -5.49 -5.25
CA PRO A 113 -16.02 -6.60 -5.33
C PRO A 113 -16.44 -7.76 -6.25
N SER A 114 -17.75 -7.92 -6.50
CA SER A 114 -18.26 -8.93 -7.44
C SER A 114 -17.86 -8.66 -8.89
N GLN A 115 -17.55 -7.41 -9.22
CA GLN A 115 -17.16 -6.96 -10.56
C GLN A 115 -15.64 -6.93 -10.78
N TRP A 116 -14.85 -7.19 -9.74
CA TRP A 116 -13.40 -7.14 -9.85
C TRP A 116 -12.85 -8.24 -10.74
N THR A 117 -11.91 -7.87 -11.58
CA THR A 117 -11.13 -8.83 -12.37
C THR A 117 -10.27 -9.72 -11.45
N PRO A 118 -9.78 -10.88 -11.92
CA PRO A 118 -8.82 -11.68 -11.17
C PRO A 118 -7.58 -10.88 -10.73
N GLN A 119 -7.04 -10.02 -11.59
CA GLN A 119 -5.89 -9.15 -11.28
C GLN A 119 -6.20 -8.17 -10.16
N GLN A 120 -7.37 -7.53 -10.20
CA GLN A 120 -7.81 -6.62 -9.15
C GLN A 120 -8.01 -7.34 -7.80
N ARG A 121 -8.53 -8.57 -7.80
CA ARG A 121 -8.65 -9.39 -6.57
C ARG A 121 -7.29 -9.80 -6.03
N MET A 122 -6.29 -10.01 -6.89
CA MET A 122 -4.92 -10.33 -6.47
C MET A 122 -4.22 -9.17 -5.77
N ALA A 123 -4.62 -7.93 -6.05
CA ALA A 123 -4.03 -6.75 -5.42
C ALA A 123 -4.12 -6.77 -3.89
N GLY A 124 -5.27 -7.16 -3.33
CA GLY A 124 -5.47 -7.23 -1.89
C GLY A 124 -4.46 -8.14 -1.16
N PRO A 125 -4.30 -9.41 -1.54
CA PRO A 125 -3.30 -10.32 -0.99
C PRO A 125 -1.86 -9.80 -1.11
N LEU A 126 -1.48 -9.22 -2.24
CA LEU A 126 -0.14 -8.67 -2.46
C LEU A 126 0.12 -7.47 -1.55
N MET A 127 -0.82 -6.54 -1.45
CA MET A 127 -0.73 -5.39 -0.53
C MET A 127 -0.69 -5.85 0.94
N HIS A 128 -1.47 -6.86 1.30
CA HIS A 128 -1.44 -7.45 2.64
C HIS A 128 -0.05 -8.04 2.96
N MET A 129 0.52 -8.78 2.03
CA MET A 129 1.87 -9.35 2.17
C MET A 129 2.94 -8.26 2.28
N ALA A 130 2.88 -7.22 1.45
CA ALA A 130 3.81 -6.10 1.51
C ALA A 130 3.76 -5.38 2.85
N ALA A 131 2.56 -5.08 3.36
CA ALA A 131 2.37 -4.46 4.66
C ALA A 131 2.88 -5.35 5.81
N TRP A 132 2.62 -6.66 5.75
CA TRP A 132 3.12 -7.63 6.72
C TRP A 132 4.65 -7.69 6.70
N LEU A 133 5.26 -7.75 5.52
CA LEU A 133 6.71 -7.76 5.36
C LEU A 133 7.34 -6.45 5.87
N ALA A 134 6.80 -5.30 5.51
CA ALA A 134 7.25 -4.00 6.01
C ALA A 134 7.20 -3.94 7.55
N ASN A 135 6.11 -4.45 8.14
CA ASN A 135 5.98 -4.52 9.59
C ASN A 135 7.08 -5.39 10.22
N ARG A 136 7.39 -6.55 9.64
CA ARG A 136 8.49 -7.42 10.10
C ARG A 136 9.83 -6.73 9.96
N LEU A 137 10.17 -6.23 8.79
CA LEU A 137 11.44 -5.53 8.52
C LEU A 137 11.68 -4.38 9.49
N VAL A 138 10.65 -3.62 9.84
CA VAL A 138 10.79 -2.46 10.71
C VAL A 138 10.86 -2.83 12.19
N TYR A 139 10.03 -3.77 12.66
CA TYR A 139 9.83 -4.00 14.09
C TYR A 139 10.52 -5.25 14.64
N GLU A 140 10.98 -6.18 13.80
CA GLU A 140 11.80 -7.32 14.21
C GLU A 140 13.31 -6.99 14.24
N LEU A 141 13.75 -5.98 13.47
CA LEU A 141 15.11 -5.45 13.56
C LEU A 141 15.41 -4.84 14.94
N PRO A 142 16.68 -4.80 15.36
CA PRO A 142 17.06 -4.29 16.66
C PRO A 142 16.50 -2.90 16.96
N ARG A 143 15.95 -2.70 18.16
CA ARG A 143 15.28 -1.46 18.57
C ARG A 143 16.18 -0.23 18.59
N PHE A 144 17.49 -0.42 18.80
CA PHE A 144 18.45 0.67 18.87
C PHE A 144 18.87 1.20 17.49
N GLU A 145 18.61 0.46 16.43
CA GLU A 145 18.89 0.88 15.08
C GLU A 145 17.85 1.92 14.60
N ARG A 146 18.35 2.96 13.92
CA ARG A 146 17.49 3.95 13.29
C ARG A 146 16.98 3.39 11.97
N LYS A 147 15.68 3.51 11.76
CA LYS A 147 15.00 3.01 10.56
C LYS A 147 14.16 4.12 9.96
N VAL A 148 14.11 4.13 8.63
CA VAL A 148 13.19 4.97 7.88
C VAL A 148 12.27 4.04 7.09
N LEU A 149 10.99 4.27 7.18
CA LEU A 149 9.98 3.61 6.39
C LEU A 149 9.32 4.65 5.49
N PHE A 150 9.41 4.45 4.20
CA PHE A 150 8.73 5.26 3.21
C PHE A 150 7.56 4.47 2.65
N LEU A 151 6.34 4.99 2.76
CA LEU A 151 5.12 4.41 2.23
C LEU A 151 4.55 5.36 1.19
N ASP A 152 4.69 4.98 -0.06
CA ASP A 152 4.06 5.66 -1.17
C ASP A 152 2.64 5.11 -1.36
N GLU A 153 1.69 5.96 -1.72
CA GLU A 153 0.28 5.59 -1.92
C GLU A 153 -0.33 4.76 -0.78
N ASN A 154 -0.08 5.17 0.46
CA ASN A 154 -0.47 4.45 1.68
C ASN A 154 -1.97 4.10 1.77
N LYS A 155 -2.82 4.86 1.11
CA LYS A 155 -4.26 4.61 0.99
C LYS A 155 -4.60 3.16 0.64
N TYR A 156 -3.88 2.60 -0.33
CA TYR A 156 -4.13 1.24 -0.77
C TYR A 156 -3.68 0.19 0.25
N LEU A 157 -2.58 0.45 0.96
CA LEU A 157 -2.16 -0.41 2.07
C LEU A 157 -3.22 -0.47 3.17
N GLU A 158 -3.84 0.65 3.50
CA GLU A 158 -4.86 0.75 4.55
C GLU A 158 -6.15 -0.01 4.26
N GLN A 159 -6.43 -0.32 3.01
CA GLN A 159 -7.55 -1.19 2.66
C GLN A 159 -7.37 -2.62 3.19
N THR A 160 -6.15 -3.02 3.54
CA THR A 160 -5.85 -4.34 4.08
C THR A 160 -5.75 -4.32 5.61
N GLY A 161 -6.09 -5.44 6.27
CA GLY A 161 -5.93 -5.59 7.72
C GLY A 161 -4.47 -5.45 8.18
N ALA A 162 -3.51 -5.95 7.40
CA ALA A 162 -2.09 -5.81 7.71
C ALA A 162 -1.61 -4.35 7.56
N GLY A 163 -2.09 -3.63 6.56
CA GLY A 163 -1.77 -2.22 6.35
C GLY A 163 -2.31 -1.33 7.48
N ARG A 164 -3.56 -1.53 7.89
CA ARG A 164 -4.11 -0.84 9.07
C ARG A 164 -3.29 -1.12 10.33
N THR A 165 -2.91 -2.38 10.55
CA THR A 165 -2.05 -2.76 11.69
C THR A 165 -0.69 -2.08 11.63
N LEU A 166 -0.06 -2.02 10.46
CA LEU A 166 1.21 -1.34 10.24
C LEU A 166 1.09 0.14 10.59
N ASN A 167 0.08 0.84 10.06
CA ASN A 167 -0.13 2.27 10.30
C ASN A 167 -0.42 2.58 11.78
N LEU A 168 -1.24 1.79 12.44
CA LEU A 168 -1.48 1.94 13.88
C LEU A 168 -0.19 1.74 14.68
N ARG A 169 0.65 0.81 14.28
CA ARG A 169 1.92 0.53 14.96
C ARG A 169 2.93 1.65 14.72
N ILE A 170 2.99 2.19 13.50
CA ILE A 170 3.77 3.39 13.17
C ILE A 170 3.36 4.54 14.09
N ALA A 171 2.08 4.82 14.18
CA ALA A 171 1.56 5.93 14.98
C ALA A 171 1.88 5.79 16.48
N ARG A 172 1.81 4.58 17.04
CA ARG A 172 1.96 4.35 18.49
C ARG A 172 3.38 4.03 18.93
N ASP A 173 4.12 3.26 18.11
CA ASP A 173 5.37 2.63 18.54
C ASP A 173 6.62 3.13 17.81
N SER A 174 6.50 3.98 16.78
CA SER A 174 7.63 4.41 15.93
C SER A 174 8.79 4.98 16.76
N ARG A 175 8.49 5.85 17.73
CA ARG A 175 9.51 6.43 18.62
C ARG A 175 10.26 5.39 19.44
N LYS A 176 9.55 4.38 19.96
CA LYS A 176 10.11 3.30 20.78
C LYS A 176 11.08 2.41 19.98
N TYR A 177 10.80 2.23 18.69
CA TYR A 177 11.61 1.41 17.78
C TYR A 177 12.55 2.25 16.91
N LYS A 178 12.67 3.55 17.17
CA LYS A 178 13.49 4.50 16.38
C LYS A 178 13.16 4.47 14.89
N VAL A 179 11.89 4.32 14.57
CA VAL A 179 11.37 4.38 13.21
C VAL A 179 10.94 5.81 12.91
N ARG A 180 11.36 6.36 11.79
CA ARG A 180 10.76 7.53 11.16
C ARG A 180 9.97 7.04 9.96
N ALA A 181 8.68 7.28 9.94
CA ALA A 181 7.85 6.98 8.80
C ALA A 181 7.57 8.25 8.00
N LEU A 182 7.73 8.14 6.69
CA LEU A 182 7.22 9.09 5.71
C LEU A 182 6.09 8.39 4.97
N VAL A 183 4.93 8.97 5.03
CA VAL A 183 3.71 8.38 4.47
C VAL A 183 3.15 9.38 3.48
N CYS A 184 3.05 8.97 2.21
CA CYS A 184 2.56 9.80 1.14
C CYS A 184 1.16 9.36 0.69
N SER A 185 0.37 10.32 0.25
CA SER A 185 -0.91 10.10 -0.42
C SER A 185 -1.24 11.28 -1.31
N GLN A 186 -2.07 11.07 -2.31
CA GLN A 186 -2.49 12.11 -3.25
C GLN A 186 -3.53 13.06 -2.66
N LEU A 187 -4.31 12.60 -1.67
CA LEU A 187 -5.38 13.38 -1.07
C LEU A 187 -5.19 13.52 0.44
N PRO A 188 -5.35 14.72 0.99
CA PRO A 188 -5.31 14.96 2.44
C PRO A 188 -6.34 14.14 3.23
N ASP A 189 -7.51 13.88 2.63
CA ASP A 189 -8.59 13.10 3.27
C ASP A 189 -8.21 11.64 3.55
N ASP A 190 -7.22 11.10 2.87
CA ASP A 190 -6.71 9.77 3.17
C ASP A 190 -6.12 9.64 4.60
N TYR A 191 -5.83 10.80 5.23
CA TYR A 191 -5.36 10.88 6.63
C TYR A 191 -6.44 11.25 7.64
N LEU A 192 -7.56 11.81 7.17
CA LEU A 192 -8.64 12.34 8.01
C LEU A 192 -9.66 11.25 8.20
N GLY A 193 -9.75 10.17 8.45
CA GLY A 193 -10.78 9.13 8.60
C GLY A 193 -12.21 9.56 8.25
N VAL A 194 -12.96 8.69 7.64
CA VAL A 194 -14.29 8.98 7.05
C VAL A 194 -15.31 9.48 8.10
N ASP A 195 -15.16 9.12 9.37
CA ASP A 195 -16.08 9.51 10.45
C ASP A 195 -15.34 10.00 11.73
N GLY A 196 -14.09 10.47 11.58
CA GLY A 196 -13.27 10.88 12.72
C GLY A 196 -12.77 9.73 13.60
N SER A 197 -13.16 8.49 13.32
CA SER A 197 -12.74 7.31 14.11
C SER A 197 -11.28 6.90 13.82
N ASP A 198 -10.77 7.21 12.64
CA ASP A 198 -9.42 6.85 12.18
C ASP A 198 -8.55 8.09 11.90
N ASP A 199 -8.93 9.25 12.47
CA ASP A 199 -8.16 10.48 12.33
C ASP A 199 -6.73 10.30 12.86
N LYS A 200 -5.77 10.39 11.96
CA LYS A 200 -4.34 10.24 12.24
C LYS A 200 -3.61 11.58 12.36
N SER A 201 -4.30 12.70 12.16
CA SER A 201 -3.72 14.04 12.21
C SER A 201 -3.06 14.31 13.57
N ALA A 202 -3.69 13.87 14.65
CA ALA A 202 -3.16 14.00 16.02
C ALA A 202 -1.89 13.16 16.28
N LEU A 203 -1.61 12.18 15.43
CA LEU A 203 -0.44 11.29 15.54
C LEU A 203 0.70 11.71 14.61
N THR A 204 0.46 12.70 13.74
CA THR A 204 1.39 13.18 12.73
C THR A 204 2.16 14.39 13.28
N TYR A 205 3.47 14.26 13.38
CA TYR A 205 4.32 15.33 13.89
C TYR A 205 4.59 16.42 12.85
N GLU A 206 4.68 16.03 11.60
CA GLU A 206 5.03 16.87 10.47
C GLU A 206 4.09 16.56 9.30
N VAL A 207 3.52 17.60 8.71
CA VAL A 207 2.65 17.52 7.53
C VAL A 207 3.24 18.38 6.44
N ILE A 208 3.40 17.81 5.27
CA ILE A 208 3.89 18.53 4.08
C ILE A 208 2.79 18.47 3.02
N ILE A 209 2.29 19.62 2.60
CA ILE A 209 1.29 19.75 1.54
C ILE A 209 1.97 20.36 0.31
N GLY A 210 1.91 19.63 -0.78
CA GLY A 210 2.32 20.10 -2.11
C GLY A 210 1.15 20.61 -2.95
N ASP A 211 1.33 20.62 -4.25
CA ASP A 211 0.30 21.02 -5.20
C ASP A 211 -0.97 20.17 -5.11
N LEU A 212 -2.10 20.81 -4.98
CA LEU A 212 -3.43 20.18 -4.91
C LEU A 212 -4.24 20.36 -6.21
N GLY A 213 -3.61 20.92 -7.27
CA GLY A 213 -4.23 21.11 -8.57
C GLY A 213 -5.49 22.00 -8.55
N GLY A 214 -5.64 22.87 -7.57
CA GLY A 214 -6.83 23.70 -7.38
C GLY A 214 -8.10 22.92 -6.99
N ASN A 215 -7.99 21.66 -6.59
CA ASN A 215 -9.12 20.83 -6.15
C ASN A 215 -9.64 21.33 -4.80
N THR A 216 -10.84 21.93 -4.80
CA THR A 216 -11.47 22.52 -3.60
C THR A 216 -11.65 21.50 -2.48
N HIS A 217 -12.01 20.26 -2.79
CA HIS A 217 -12.17 19.20 -1.80
C HIS A 217 -10.83 18.82 -1.14
N ALA A 218 -9.76 18.74 -1.93
CA ALA A 218 -8.42 18.52 -1.41
C ALA A 218 -7.93 19.69 -0.56
N ILE A 219 -8.26 20.93 -0.95
CA ILE A 219 -7.95 22.15 -0.18
C ILE A 219 -8.65 22.12 1.18
N ASP A 220 -9.94 21.78 1.22
CA ASP A 220 -10.69 21.65 2.49
C ASP A 220 -10.10 20.56 3.38
N GLY A 221 -9.70 19.44 2.81
CA GLY A 221 -9.00 18.38 3.53
C GLY A 221 -7.64 18.84 4.08
N ALA A 222 -6.87 19.59 3.30
CA ALA A 222 -5.59 20.15 3.71
C ALA A 222 -5.74 21.14 4.87
N LEU A 223 -6.76 22.04 4.82
CA LEU A 223 -7.04 22.96 5.93
C LEU A 223 -7.32 22.21 7.24
N LYS A 224 -8.11 21.15 7.19
CA LYS A 224 -8.38 20.30 8.36
C LYS A 224 -7.11 19.63 8.87
N LEU A 225 -6.30 19.05 7.99
CA LEU A 225 -5.06 18.37 8.34
C LEU A 225 -4.02 19.31 8.95
N LEU A 226 -3.96 20.54 8.43
CA LEU A 226 -3.12 21.62 8.96
C LEU A 226 -3.72 22.29 10.21
N ASN A 227 -4.99 22.03 10.52
CA ASN A 227 -5.75 22.72 11.57
C ASN A 227 -5.82 24.25 11.34
N LEU A 228 -6.09 24.64 10.08
CA LEU A 228 -6.27 26.03 9.66
C LEU A 228 -7.75 26.36 9.52
N PRO A 229 -8.16 27.59 9.89
CA PRO A 229 -9.54 28.04 9.68
C PRO A 229 -9.83 28.26 8.20
N SER A 230 -11.05 27.93 7.78
CA SER A 230 -11.56 28.30 6.45
C SER A 230 -11.97 29.77 6.39
N GLY A 231 -11.87 30.39 5.22
CA GLY A 231 -12.31 31.75 4.96
C GLY A 231 -11.31 32.85 5.37
N GLU A 232 -10.10 32.49 5.79
CA GLU A 232 -9.06 33.45 6.16
C GLU A 232 -7.97 33.62 5.09
N GLY A 233 -8.20 33.12 3.87
CA GLY A 233 -7.29 33.27 2.73
C GLY A 233 -6.28 32.13 2.54
N TYR A 234 -6.25 31.15 3.42
CA TYR A 234 -5.39 29.98 3.30
C TYR A 234 -5.75 29.12 2.08
N GLU A 235 -7.01 29.11 1.65
CA GLU A 235 -7.47 28.42 0.47
C GLU A 235 -6.74 28.90 -0.79
N ALA A 236 -6.59 30.23 -0.92
CA ALA A 236 -5.86 30.80 -2.05
C ALA A 236 -4.38 30.42 -2.02
N LEU A 237 -3.77 30.38 -0.85
CA LEU A 237 -2.38 29.95 -0.68
C LEU A 237 -2.20 28.47 -1.07
N LEU A 238 -3.11 27.60 -0.62
CA LEU A 238 -3.08 26.17 -0.94
C LEU A 238 -3.35 25.90 -2.43
N ALA A 239 -4.24 26.69 -3.05
CA ALA A 239 -4.53 26.59 -4.48
C ALA A 239 -3.35 27.03 -5.36
N ASP A 240 -2.45 27.89 -4.85
CA ASP A 240 -1.32 28.47 -5.57
C ASP A 240 0.01 27.71 -5.32
N LEU A 241 -0.02 26.57 -4.63
CA LEU A 241 1.21 25.81 -4.36
C LEU A 241 1.86 25.23 -5.62
N GLY A 242 1.05 24.90 -6.63
CA GLY A 242 1.55 24.38 -7.91
C GLY A 242 2.42 25.37 -8.69
N GLY A 243 2.39 26.65 -8.28
CA GLY A 243 3.34 27.64 -8.80
C GLY A 243 3.18 27.96 -10.30
N GLY A 244 2.06 27.55 -10.88
CA GLY A 244 1.76 27.82 -12.27
C GLY A 244 1.47 29.30 -12.52
N GLY A 245 2.50 30.12 -12.46
CA GLY A 245 2.51 31.31 -13.31
C GLY A 245 2.38 30.83 -14.74
N GLU A 246 1.63 31.56 -15.54
CA GLU A 246 1.54 31.42 -16.99
C GLU A 246 2.94 31.59 -17.65
N ASP A 247 3.88 30.73 -17.30
CA ASP A 247 5.10 30.61 -18.06
C ASP A 247 4.79 29.66 -19.22
N THR A 248 4.51 30.30 -20.33
CA THR A 248 4.51 29.70 -21.66
C THR A 248 5.67 28.71 -21.74
N LEU A 249 5.30 27.43 -21.81
CA LEU A 249 6.22 26.35 -22.13
C LEU A 249 6.85 26.68 -23.50
N ASP A 250 8.03 27.22 -23.50
CA ASP A 250 8.91 27.21 -24.66
C ASP A 250 9.37 25.76 -24.85
N GLU A 251 8.87 25.11 -25.88
CA GLU A 251 9.01 23.66 -26.17
C GLU A 251 10.46 23.18 -26.44
N ASP A 252 11.49 24.00 -26.23
CA ASP A 252 12.83 23.74 -26.77
C ASP A 252 13.96 23.48 -25.75
N THR A 253 13.67 23.33 -24.44
CA THR A 253 14.75 23.02 -23.49
C THR A 253 14.39 21.90 -22.52
N ASP A 254 15.05 20.77 -22.69
CA ASP A 254 15.00 19.56 -21.85
C ASP A 254 15.43 19.77 -20.37
N THR A 255 15.71 21.00 -19.96
CA THR A 255 16.18 21.38 -18.62
C THR A 255 15.15 22.15 -17.79
N ASP A 256 14.03 22.60 -18.38
CA ASP A 256 13.06 23.48 -17.74
C ASP A 256 12.30 22.86 -16.57
N HIS A 257 12.21 21.52 -16.49
CA HIS A 257 11.53 20.85 -15.39
C HIS A 257 12.26 20.97 -14.03
N LEU A 258 13.56 21.28 -14.04
CA LEU A 258 14.37 21.45 -12.83
C LEU A 258 14.33 22.87 -12.28
N ASP A 259 14.05 23.87 -13.12
CA ASP A 259 14.00 25.28 -12.72
C ASP A 259 12.70 25.67 -12.01
N GLN A 260 11.66 24.82 -12.06
CA GLN A 260 10.41 25.05 -11.35
C GLN A 260 10.57 24.73 -9.87
N ALA A 261 10.90 25.74 -9.09
CA ALA A 261 10.90 25.62 -7.63
C ALA A 261 9.49 25.27 -7.14
N ARG A 262 9.33 24.07 -6.59
CA ARG A 262 8.06 23.62 -6.01
C ARG A 262 7.86 24.27 -4.64
N ARG A 263 6.64 24.74 -4.39
CA ARG A 263 6.23 25.32 -3.11
C ARG A 263 5.47 24.28 -2.29
N PHE A 264 5.72 24.29 -0.99
CA PHE A 264 5.06 23.40 -0.04
C PHE A 264 4.67 24.17 1.20
N ILE A 265 3.54 23.83 1.79
CA ILE A 265 3.23 24.23 3.16
C ILE A 265 3.69 23.10 4.08
N VAL A 266 4.48 23.44 5.08
CA VAL A 266 4.97 22.50 6.08
C VAL A 266 4.46 22.92 7.43
N LYS A 267 3.81 21.98 8.11
CA LYS A 267 3.42 22.13 9.52
C LYS A 267 4.33 21.23 10.36
N MET A 268 4.97 21.83 11.35
CA MET A 268 5.74 21.13 12.39
C MET A 268 5.21 21.55 13.76
N ALA A 269 4.56 20.64 14.46
CA ALA A 269 3.81 20.93 15.69
C ALA A 269 2.76 22.04 15.45
N ASP A 270 2.97 23.23 16.03
CA ASP A 270 2.06 24.37 15.89
C ASP A 270 2.55 25.42 14.88
N ASP A 271 3.76 25.26 14.35
CA ASP A 271 4.35 26.18 13.38
C ASP A 271 3.99 25.75 11.95
N ILE A 272 3.62 26.74 11.12
CA ILE A 272 3.28 26.53 9.71
C ILE A 272 4.13 27.47 8.88
N GLU A 273 4.87 26.91 7.94
CA GLU A 273 5.77 27.63 7.06
C GLU A 273 5.50 27.30 5.58
N LEU A 274 5.62 28.33 4.73
CA LEU A 274 5.69 28.14 3.29
C LEU A 274 7.17 27.92 2.92
N ILE A 275 7.50 26.78 2.38
CA ILE A 275 8.85 26.49 1.90
C ILE A 275 8.89 26.41 0.39
N ARG A 276 10.03 26.71 -0.18
CA ARG A 276 10.35 26.57 -1.60
C ARG A 276 11.50 25.58 -1.73
N SER A 277 11.31 24.51 -2.49
CA SER A 277 12.42 23.61 -2.82
C SER A 277 13.11 24.08 -4.06
N ASP A 278 14.44 24.11 -4.02
CA ASP A 278 15.30 24.42 -5.14
C ASP A 278 16.08 23.15 -5.53
N TRP A 279 15.79 22.64 -6.72
CA TRP A 279 16.39 21.43 -7.27
C TRP A 279 17.61 21.72 -8.17
N THR A 280 17.97 23.00 -8.39
CA THR A 280 19.07 23.39 -9.27
C THR A 280 20.41 22.78 -8.87
N HIS A 281 20.58 22.45 -7.59
CA HIS A 281 21.78 21.76 -7.09
C HIS A 281 21.82 20.26 -7.42
N PHE A 282 20.72 19.68 -7.91
CA PHE A 282 20.59 18.25 -8.20
C PHE A 282 20.53 17.95 -9.69
N VAL A 283 21.08 18.83 -10.53
CA VAL A 283 21.08 18.69 -12.01
C VAL A 283 21.56 17.31 -12.48
N HIS A 284 22.50 16.69 -11.76
CA HIS A 284 22.99 15.35 -12.07
C HIS A 284 21.92 14.23 -11.88
N LEU A 285 20.81 14.54 -11.22
CA LEU A 285 19.68 13.63 -11.05
C LEU A 285 18.52 13.94 -12.01
N ALA A 286 18.66 14.93 -12.90
CA ALA A 286 17.61 15.33 -13.83
C ALA A 286 17.03 14.17 -14.62
N HIS A 287 17.88 13.26 -15.12
CA HIS A 287 17.48 12.08 -15.86
C HIS A 287 16.68 11.08 -15.01
N VAL A 288 16.87 11.08 -13.69
CA VAL A 288 16.09 10.23 -12.75
C VAL A 288 14.71 10.82 -12.56
N PHE A 289 14.61 12.16 -12.45
CA PHE A 289 13.32 12.82 -12.28
C PHE A 289 12.49 12.80 -13.56
N ALA A 290 13.11 13.00 -14.74
CA ALA A 290 12.43 12.90 -16.02
C ALA A 290 11.85 11.50 -16.28
N ALA A 291 12.48 10.43 -15.77
CA ALA A 291 11.99 9.07 -15.88
C ALA A 291 10.81 8.75 -14.93
N LEU A 292 10.54 9.59 -13.93
CA LEU A 292 9.42 9.44 -13.00
C LEU A 292 8.15 10.13 -13.51
N ASP A 293 8.27 11.04 -14.46
CA ASP A 293 7.15 11.80 -15.04
C ASP A 293 6.65 11.16 -16.36
N SER A 294 7.25 10.07 -16.84
CA SER A 294 6.86 9.30 -18.04
C SER A 294 6.11 8.02 -17.69
#